data_96e2f17b06e4797bc205fc4bfccf2d66
#
_entry.id   96e2f17b06e4797bc205fc4bfccf2d66
#
_cell.length_a   1.000
_cell.length_b   1.000
_cell.length_c   1.000
_cell.angle_alpha   90.00
_cell.angle_beta   90.00
_cell.angle_gamma   90.00
#
_symmetry.space_group_name_H-M   'P 1'
#
loop_
_entity.id
_entity.type
_entity.pdbx_description
1 polymer ?
#
loop_
_entity_poly.entity_id
_entity_poly.type
_entity_poly.pdbx_seq_one_letter_code
_entity_poly.pdbx_strand_id
1 'polypeptide(L)'
;NWDTKFKTAILDLEVVPTDVSTQIYYIKYPASNGSSITVATVRPETIFGDTAIAVNPSDERYQSMKDVTFTIPLTNRSIPLIFDDYSDPEMGSGAVKITPAHDFNDFEVGKRHNLELLNILNDDGSLNENCPAEYQGMDRFDARKQVVKALKENGFIEKIEDYKTTIPYGDRSNTIVEPYLTYQWFCNAEELAKQAMKVVNDGETKF
;
A
#
# COMPACT_ATOMS: atom_id res chain seq x y z
N ASN A 1 -11.94 -2.48 0.09
CA ASN A 1 -11.55 -3.70 0.81
C ASN A 1 -11.88 -4.93 -0.04
N TRP A 2 -10.91 -5.84 -0.19
CA TRP A 2 -11.05 -7.07 -0.98
C TRP A 2 -10.73 -8.30 -0.14
N ASP A 3 -11.66 -9.23 -0.09
CA ASP A 3 -11.47 -10.53 0.53
C ASP A 3 -10.90 -11.53 -0.49
N THR A 4 -9.63 -11.89 -0.32
CA THR A 4 -8.90 -12.77 -1.25
C THR A 4 -9.36 -14.23 -1.22
N LYS A 5 -10.00 -14.68 -0.12
CA LYS A 5 -10.54 -16.03 0.02
C LYS A 5 -11.88 -16.19 -0.70
N PHE A 6 -12.76 -15.19 -0.58
CA PHE A 6 -14.06 -15.19 -1.23
C PHE A 6 -14.03 -14.51 -2.60
N LYS A 7 -12.91 -13.85 -2.95
CA LYS A 7 -12.70 -13.13 -4.21
C LYS A 7 -13.80 -12.11 -4.46
N THR A 8 -14.07 -11.29 -3.44
CA THR A 8 -15.13 -10.29 -3.48
C THR A 8 -14.77 -9.03 -2.70
N ALA A 9 -15.33 -7.92 -3.10
CA ALA A 9 -15.31 -6.71 -2.28
C ALA A 9 -16.17 -6.91 -1.03
N ILE A 10 -15.71 -6.34 0.08
CA ILE A 10 -16.44 -6.30 1.36
C ILE A 10 -16.52 -4.86 1.86
N LEU A 11 -17.55 -4.58 2.66
CA LEU A 11 -17.78 -3.28 3.27
C LEU A 11 -16.87 -3.09 4.49
N ASP A 12 -16.64 -1.83 4.87
CA ASP A 12 -15.87 -1.50 6.08
C ASP A 12 -16.48 -2.12 7.35
N LEU A 13 -17.79 -2.30 7.39
CA LEU A 13 -18.48 -2.98 8.50
C LEU A 13 -18.15 -4.47 8.63
N GLU A 14 -17.63 -5.09 7.57
CA GLU A 14 -17.22 -6.50 7.52
C GLU A 14 -15.70 -6.65 7.79
N VAL A 15 -15.01 -5.54 8.12
CA VAL A 15 -13.58 -5.53 8.41
C VAL A 15 -13.36 -5.44 9.92
N VAL A 16 -12.58 -6.38 10.44
CA VAL A 16 -12.21 -6.44 11.86
C VAL A 16 -10.74 -6.03 12.02
N PRO A 17 -10.47 -4.82 12.53
CA PRO A 17 -9.11 -4.40 12.86
C PRO A 17 -8.55 -5.29 13.97
N THR A 18 -7.37 -5.86 13.75
CA THR A 18 -6.73 -6.78 14.70
C THR A 18 -5.29 -6.38 14.95
N ASP A 19 -4.93 -6.20 16.22
CA ASP A 19 -3.56 -5.88 16.61
C ASP A 19 -2.67 -7.12 16.48
N VAL A 20 -1.57 -6.97 15.77
CA VAL A 20 -0.60 -8.05 15.54
C VAL A 20 0.83 -7.60 15.79
N SER A 21 1.67 -8.55 16.18
CA SER A 21 3.12 -8.37 16.18
C SER A 21 3.67 -8.85 14.84
N THR A 22 4.43 -8.00 14.18
CA THR A 22 5.06 -8.26 12.88
C THR A 22 6.47 -7.70 12.87
N GLN A 23 7.09 -7.61 11.71
CA GLN A 23 8.39 -6.97 11.52
C GLN A 23 8.26 -5.81 10.56
N ILE A 24 9.04 -4.75 10.82
CA ILE A 24 9.26 -3.65 9.91
C ILE A 24 10.64 -3.81 9.27
N TYR A 25 10.71 -3.65 7.96
CA TYR A 25 11.91 -3.85 7.14
C TYR A 25 12.37 -2.51 6.61
N TYR A 26 13.64 -2.18 6.87
CA TYR A 26 14.31 -1.00 6.33
C TYR A 26 15.06 -1.40 5.08
N ILE A 27 14.56 -0.98 3.92
CA ILE A 27 15.00 -1.42 2.60
C ILE A 27 15.69 -0.28 1.88
N LYS A 28 16.92 -0.52 1.37
CA LYS A 28 17.69 0.44 0.58
C LYS A 28 17.29 0.39 -0.88
N TYR A 29 16.91 1.53 -1.43
CA TYR A 29 16.66 1.74 -2.84
C TYR A 29 17.88 2.46 -3.44
N PRO A 30 18.64 1.82 -4.35
CA PRO A 30 19.77 2.46 -5.02
C PRO A 30 19.30 3.64 -5.87
N ALA A 31 20.06 4.71 -5.84
CA ALA A 31 19.80 5.93 -6.58
C ALA A 31 20.64 6.03 -7.85
N SER A 32 20.15 6.72 -8.87
CA SER A 32 20.83 6.94 -10.14
C SER A 32 22.17 7.69 -10.02
N ASN A 33 22.36 8.45 -8.94
CA ASN A 33 23.58 9.19 -8.64
C ASN A 33 24.60 8.39 -7.80
N GLY A 34 24.34 7.10 -7.56
CA GLY A 34 25.22 6.24 -6.75
C GLY A 34 24.97 6.30 -5.24
N SER A 35 24.04 7.13 -4.76
CA SER A 35 23.56 7.13 -3.37
C SER A 35 22.46 6.09 -3.17
N SER A 36 21.80 6.11 -2.02
CA SER A 36 20.60 5.30 -1.76
C SER A 36 19.66 6.03 -0.82
N ILE A 37 18.38 5.65 -0.84
CA ILE A 37 17.39 6.04 0.15
C ILE A 37 16.87 4.77 0.85
N THR A 38 16.62 4.86 2.15
CA THR A 38 16.05 3.74 2.92
C THR A 38 14.59 4.03 3.20
N VAL A 39 13.72 3.07 2.89
CA VAL A 39 12.29 3.11 3.24
C VAL A 39 11.97 2.06 4.29
N ALA A 40 11.01 2.33 5.16
CA ALA A 40 10.52 1.39 6.17
C ALA A 40 9.16 0.83 5.74
N THR A 41 8.99 -0.50 5.73
CA THR A 41 7.73 -1.14 5.35
C THR A 41 7.48 -2.41 6.15
N VAL A 42 6.21 -2.70 6.44
CA VAL A 42 5.74 -3.98 7.00
C VAL A 42 5.28 -4.94 5.89
N ARG A 43 5.27 -4.49 4.63
CA ARG A 43 4.79 -5.22 3.47
C ARG A 43 5.85 -5.29 2.35
N PRO A 44 7.00 -5.96 2.58
CA PRO A 44 8.08 -6.01 1.60
C PRO A 44 7.69 -6.69 0.28
N GLU A 45 6.67 -7.54 0.26
CA GLU A 45 6.16 -8.16 -0.97
C GLU A 45 5.53 -7.16 -1.95
N THR A 46 5.08 -5.99 -1.46
CA THR A 46 4.44 -5.00 -2.32
C THR A 46 5.40 -4.04 -3.01
N ILE A 47 6.72 -4.15 -2.78
CA ILE A 47 7.72 -3.28 -3.43
C ILE A 47 7.63 -3.31 -4.96
N PHE A 48 7.20 -4.42 -5.55
CA PHE A 48 7.03 -4.55 -7.00
C PHE A 48 5.94 -3.65 -7.56
N GLY A 49 5.02 -3.16 -6.73
CA GLY A 49 3.98 -2.20 -7.09
C GLY A 49 4.34 -0.74 -6.80
N ASP A 50 5.54 -0.46 -6.30
CA ASP A 50 5.94 0.91 -5.98
C ASP A 50 6.05 1.76 -7.25
N THR A 51 5.58 3.01 -7.14
CA THR A 51 5.58 3.97 -8.26
C THR A 51 6.26 5.30 -7.91
N ALA A 52 6.55 5.52 -6.63
CA ALA A 52 7.36 6.64 -6.14
C ALA A 52 7.91 6.35 -4.74
N ILE A 53 8.85 7.19 -4.30
CA ILE A 53 9.20 7.34 -2.89
C ILE A 53 8.80 8.76 -2.49
N ALA A 54 8.04 8.91 -1.40
CA ALA A 54 7.65 10.19 -0.85
C ALA A 54 8.53 10.60 0.32
N VAL A 55 8.86 11.87 0.39
CA VAL A 55 9.55 12.52 1.52
C VAL A 55 8.86 13.83 1.85
N ASN A 56 8.96 14.27 3.09
CA ASN A 56 8.35 15.54 3.49
C ASN A 56 9.09 16.72 2.85
N PRO A 57 8.38 17.73 2.32
CA PRO A 57 8.99 18.94 1.76
C PRO A 57 9.88 19.71 2.75
N SER A 58 9.65 19.58 4.06
CA SER A 58 10.44 20.22 5.10
C SER A 58 11.68 19.42 5.53
N ASP A 59 11.83 18.18 5.03
CA ASP A 59 12.95 17.31 5.42
C ASP A 59 14.21 17.66 4.62
N GLU A 60 15.14 18.36 5.27
CA GLU A 60 16.38 18.81 4.66
C GLU A 60 17.28 17.67 4.17
N ARG A 61 17.14 16.45 4.74
CA ARG A 61 17.96 15.27 4.38
C ARG A 61 17.80 14.90 2.90
N TYR A 62 16.64 15.18 2.30
CA TYR A 62 16.27 14.74 0.96
C TYR A 62 16.21 15.85 -0.09
N GLN A 63 16.41 17.12 0.29
CA GLN A 63 16.30 18.27 -0.63
C GLN A 63 17.27 18.20 -1.82
N SER A 64 18.45 17.65 -1.60
CA SER A 64 19.45 17.46 -2.66
C SER A 64 19.13 16.32 -3.64
N MET A 65 18.08 15.53 -3.38
CA MET A 65 17.69 14.36 -4.17
C MET A 65 16.47 14.63 -5.08
N LYS A 66 16.06 15.89 -5.24
CA LYS A 66 14.82 16.27 -5.95
C LYS A 66 14.66 15.67 -7.35
N ASP A 67 15.76 15.56 -8.10
CA ASP A 67 15.76 15.07 -9.48
C ASP A 67 16.40 13.69 -9.60
N VAL A 68 16.56 12.99 -8.47
CA VAL A 68 17.15 11.65 -8.42
C VAL A 68 16.05 10.59 -8.58
N THR A 69 16.33 9.59 -9.41
CA THR A 69 15.47 8.40 -9.52
C THR A 69 16.07 7.24 -8.73
N PHE A 70 15.20 6.35 -8.25
CA PHE A 70 15.58 5.21 -7.43
C PHE A 70 15.15 3.92 -8.10
N THR A 71 16.02 2.92 -8.06
CA THR A 71 15.70 1.60 -8.59
C THR A 71 15.01 0.76 -7.51
N ILE A 72 13.88 0.17 -7.84
CA ILE A 72 13.19 -0.77 -6.95
C ILE A 72 14.08 -2.01 -6.81
N PRO A 73 14.46 -2.40 -5.58
CA PRO A 73 15.27 -3.60 -5.35
C PRO A 73 14.69 -4.84 -6.01
N LEU A 74 15.56 -5.74 -6.48
CA LEU A 74 15.20 -6.97 -7.20
C LEU A 74 14.51 -6.73 -8.56
N THR A 75 14.53 -5.52 -9.08
CA THR A 75 13.97 -5.17 -10.39
C THR A 75 14.89 -4.23 -11.16
N ASN A 76 14.53 -3.93 -12.43
CA ASN A 76 15.16 -2.89 -13.24
C ASN A 76 14.29 -1.63 -13.36
N ARG A 77 13.21 -1.52 -12.56
CA ARG A 77 12.30 -0.37 -12.60
C ARG A 77 12.85 0.77 -11.78
N SER A 78 12.80 1.97 -12.35
CA SER A 78 13.15 3.21 -11.68
C SER A 78 11.90 4.02 -11.35
N ILE A 79 11.87 4.62 -10.16
CA ILE A 79 10.79 5.44 -9.64
C ILE A 79 11.31 6.80 -9.19
N PRO A 80 10.51 7.86 -9.27
CA PRO A 80 10.89 9.19 -8.82
C PRO A 80 10.83 9.34 -7.29
N LEU A 81 11.53 10.37 -6.80
CA LEU A 81 11.27 10.96 -5.50
C LEU A 81 10.18 12.03 -5.66
N ILE A 82 9.20 12.02 -4.77
CA ILE A 82 8.18 13.05 -4.68
C ILE A 82 8.21 13.72 -3.30
N PHE A 83 7.80 14.97 -3.25
CA PHE A 83 7.69 15.73 -2.02
C PHE A 83 6.20 15.86 -1.66
N ASP A 84 5.81 15.26 -0.53
CA ASP A 84 4.43 15.23 -0.06
C ASP A 84 4.38 15.25 1.47
N ASP A 85 3.49 16.06 2.03
CA ASP A 85 3.29 16.19 3.48
C ASP A 85 2.76 14.91 4.13
N TYR A 86 2.36 13.92 3.34
CA TYR A 86 2.01 12.58 3.80
C TYR A 86 3.15 11.89 4.57
N SER A 87 4.39 12.14 4.16
CA SER A 87 5.56 11.57 4.81
C SER A 87 5.89 12.33 6.10
N ASP A 88 5.99 11.60 7.21
CA ASP A 88 6.40 12.14 8.51
C ASP A 88 7.93 11.98 8.68
N PRO A 89 8.69 13.08 8.78
CA PRO A 89 10.15 13.03 8.96
C PRO A 89 10.62 12.26 10.19
N GLU A 90 9.75 12.18 11.22
CA GLU A 90 10.07 11.52 12.50
C GLU A 90 9.75 10.02 12.48
N MET A 91 9.02 9.52 11.46
CA MET A 91 8.69 8.12 11.34
C MET A 91 9.66 7.34 10.47
N GLY A 92 10.21 6.24 11.00
CA GLY A 92 11.09 5.34 10.27
C GLY A 92 12.36 6.05 9.76
N SER A 93 12.49 6.14 8.45
CA SER A 93 13.55 6.89 7.76
C SER A 93 13.12 8.29 7.34
N GLY A 94 11.86 8.65 7.51
CA GLY A 94 11.26 9.84 6.91
C GLY A 94 10.95 9.70 5.42
N ALA A 95 11.27 8.56 4.82
CA ALA A 95 10.96 8.24 3.43
C ALA A 95 9.98 7.07 3.36
N VAL A 96 8.92 7.22 2.57
CA VAL A 96 7.83 6.25 2.44
C VAL A 96 7.75 5.79 0.98
N LYS A 97 7.73 4.47 0.75
CA LYS A 97 7.41 3.92 -0.56
C LYS A 97 5.93 4.18 -0.87
N ILE A 98 5.59 4.49 -2.10
CA ILE A 98 4.23 4.77 -2.54
C ILE A 98 3.78 3.68 -3.50
N THR A 99 2.77 2.91 -3.06
CA THR A 99 2.19 1.78 -3.79
C THR A 99 0.68 1.99 -3.97
N PRO A 100 0.26 2.85 -4.90
CA PRO A 100 -1.11 3.36 -4.96
C PRO A 100 -2.20 2.30 -5.18
N ALA A 101 -1.84 1.15 -5.78
CA ALA A 101 -2.79 0.06 -5.99
C ALA A 101 -3.02 -0.82 -4.75
N HIS A 102 -2.18 -0.70 -3.70
CA HIS A 102 -2.17 -1.63 -2.56
C HIS A 102 -2.21 -0.95 -1.18
N ASP A 103 -2.46 0.37 -1.15
CA ASP A 103 -2.68 1.13 0.08
C ASP A 103 -3.61 2.32 -0.20
N PHE A 104 -4.59 2.55 0.68
CA PHE A 104 -5.58 3.61 0.48
C PHE A 104 -4.99 5.03 0.60
N ASN A 105 -4.03 5.22 1.50
CA ASN A 105 -3.36 6.50 1.64
C ASN A 105 -2.42 6.76 0.47
N ASP A 106 -1.67 5.75 0.04
CA ASP A 106 -0.80 5.82 -1.13
C ASP A 106 -1.61 6.08 -2.42
N PHE A 107 -2.85 5.59 -2.50
CA PHE A 107 -3.76 5.88 -3.61
C PHE A 107 -4.05 7.39 -3.70
N GLU A 108 -4.32 8.06 -2.57
CA GLU A 108 -4.57 9.50 -2.56
C GLU A 108 -3.29 10.31 -2.90
N VAL A 109 -2.11 9.85 -2.43
CA VAL A 109 -0.81 10.40 -2.86
C VAL A 109 -0.65 10.21 -4.38
N GLY A 110 -0.92 9.01 -4.87
CA GLY A 110 -0.84 8.67 -6.29
C GLY A 110 -1.69 9.58 -7.17
N LYS A 111 -2.91 9.90 -6.73
CA LYS A 111 -3.81 10.85 -7.43
C LYS A 111 -3.22 12.25 -7.48
N ARG A 112 -2.69 12.76 -6.34
CA ARG A 112 -2.11 14.12 -6.28
C ARG A 112 -0.90 14.26 -7.18
N HIS A 113 -0.10 13.21 -7.32
CA HIS A 113 1.14 13.21 -8.10
C HIS A 113 1.00 12.54 -9.47
N ASN A 114 -0.22 12.16 -9.87
CA ASN A 114 -0.51 11.47 -11.14
C ASN A 114 0.38 10.24 -11.35
N LEU A 115 0.57 9.42 -10.29
CA LEU A 115 1.35 8.21 -10.34
C LEU A 115 0.57 7.05 -10.99
N GLU A 116 1.30 6.09 -11.53
CA GLU A 116 0.72 4.85 -12.06
C GLU A 116 0.06 4.03 -10.94
N LEU A 117 -1.09 3.42 -11.25
CA LEU A 117 -1.79 2.48 -10.38
C LEU A 117 -1.40 1.05 -10.78
N LEU A 118 -0.24 0.60 -10.34
CA LEU A 118 0.29 -0.72 -10.70
C LEU A 118 -0.20 -1.79 -9.74
N ASN A 119 -1.22 -2.54 -10.15
CA ASN A 119 -1.69 -3.70 -9.38
C ASN A 119 -0.76 -4.89 -9.58
N ILE A 120 -0.29 -5.49 -8.49
CA ILE A 120 0.62 -6.65 -8.47
C ILE A 120 -0.02 -7.91 -7.91
N LEU A 121 -1.30 -7.88 -7.54
CA LEU A 121 -2.01 -9.03 -7.00
C LEU A 121 -3.11 -9.50 -7.94
N ASN A 122 -3.33 -10.81 -7.95
CA ASN A 122 -4.53 -11.44 -8.46
C ASN A 122 -5.68 -11.34 -7.45
N ASP A 123 -6.87 -11.73 -7.85
CA ASP A 123 -8.09 -11.72 -7.02
C ASP A 123 -8.00 -12.63 -5.78
N ASP A 124 -7.14 -13.64 -5.81
CA ASP A 124 -6.87 -14.55 -4.69
C ASP A 124 -5.70 -14.10 -3.78
N GLY A 125 -5.10 -12.96 -4.09
CA GLY A 125 -3.96 -12.40 -3.34
C GLY A 125 -2.61 -13.03 -3.70
N SER A 126 -2.53 -13.84 -4.75
CA SER A 126 -1.25 -14.27 -5.32
C SER A 126 -0.64 -13.14 -6.17
N LEU A 127 0.68 -13.15 -6.33
CA LEU A 127 1.38 -12.16 -7.16
C LEU A 127 1.09 -12.40 -8.64
N ASN A 128 0.81 -11.34 -9.40
CA ASN A 128 0.46 -11.43 -10.81
C ASN A 128 1.66 -11.23 -11.76
N GLU A 129 1.39 -11.11 -13.06
CA GLU A 129 2.39 -10.96 -14.13
C GLU A 129 3.19 -9.65 -14.08
N ASN A 130 2.79 -8.66 -13.28
CA ASN A 130 3.53 -7.42 -13.09
C ASN A 130 4.71 -7.56 -12.11
N CYS A 131 4.80 -8.71 -11.44
CA CYS A 131 5.93 -9.06 -10.59
C CYS A 131 7.05 -9.77 -11.37
N PRO A 132 8.31 -9.81 -10.86
CA PRO A 132 9.36 -10.64 -11.44
C PRO A 132 8.93 -12.10 -11.53
N ALA A 133 9.33 -12.79 -12.62
CA ALA A 133 8.81 -14.11 -13.00
C ALA A 133 8.94 -15.17 -11.89
N GLU A 134 9.99 -15.07 -11.07
CA GLU A 134 10.23 -15.99 -9.96
C GLU A 134 9.22 -15.87 -8.80
N TYR A 135 8.44 -14.78 -8.73
CA TYR A 135 7.43 -14.56 -7.69
C TYR A 135 5.99 -14.71 -8.20
N GLN A 136 5.79 -14.78 -9.51
CA GLN A 136 4.45 -14.87 -10.11
C GLN A 136 3.71 -16.13 -9.66
N GLY A 137 2.44 -15.98 -9.32
CA GLY A 137 1.58 -17.06 -8.83
C GLY A 137 1.82 -17.48 -7.39
N MET A 138 2.82 -16.89 -6.69
CA MET A 138 3.02 -17.17 -5.26
C MET A 138 1.96 -16.47 -4.42
N ASP A 139 1.50 -17.13 -3.36
CA ASP A 139 0.76 -16.46 -2.28
C ASP A 139 1.59 -15.29 -1.73
N ARG A 140 0.95 -14.14 -1.45
CA ARG A 140 1.63 -12.91 -1.03
C ARG A 140 2.49 -13.07 0.23
N PHE A 141 2.10 -13.95 1.16
CA PHE A 141 2.88 -14.17 2.40
C PHE A 141 4.07 -15.09 2.17
N ASP A 142 3.96 -16.04 1.24
CA ASP A 142 5.11 -16.86 0.82
C ASP A 142 6.05 -16.04 -0.04
N ALA A 143 5.53 -15.19 -0.94
CA ALA A 143 6.31 -14.22 -1.68
C ALA A 143 7.07 -13.27 -0.73
N ARG A 144 6.43 -12.77 0.35
CA ARG A 144 7.09 -11.93 1.38
C ARG A 144 8.34 -12.59 1.92
N LYS A 145 8.27 -13.89 2.27
CA LYS A 145 9.42 -14.65 2.80
C LYS A 145 10.56 -14.72 1.78
N GLN A 146 10.21 -15.00 0.51
CA GLN A 146 11.20 -15.10 -0.58
C GLN A 146 11.81 -13.74 -0.91
N VAL A 147 11.01 -12.69 -1.00
CA VAL A 147 11.46 -11.31 -1.23
C VAL A 147 12.40 -10.86 -0.12
N VAL A 148 12.04 -11.06 1.15
CA VAL A 148 12.91 -10.71 2.29
C VAL A 148 14.24 -11.47 2.23
N LYS A 149 14.20 -12.75 1.86
CA LYS A 149 15.41 -13.55 1.67
C LYS A 149 16.29 -12.95 0.57
N ALA A 150 15.73 -12.71 -0.61
CA ALA A 150 16.46 -12.12 -1.73
C ALA A 150 17.01 -10.73 -1.42
N LEU A 151 16.24 -9.87 -0.74
CA LEU A 151 16.69 -8.55 -0.30
C LEU A 151 17.90 -8.64 0.65
N LYS A 152 17.91 -9.61 1.59
CA LYS A 152 19.04 -9.86 2.49
C LYS A 152 20.27 -10.33 1.74
N GLU A 153 20.11 -11.31 0.85
CA GLU A 153 21.22 -11.89 0.07
C GLU A 153 21.87 -10.85 -0.85
N ASN A 154 21.11 -9.87 -1.35
CA ASN A 154 21.60 -8.79 -2.19
C ASN A 154 22.01 -7.53 -1.40
N GLY A 155 21.97 -7.54 -0.08
CA GLY A 155 22.42 -6.42 0.76
C GLY A 155 21.51 -5.19 0.76
N PHE A 156 20.24 -5.36 0.37
CA PHE A 156 19.24 -4.28 0.36
C PHE A 156 18.56 -4.07 1.72
N ILE A 157 18.65 -5.01 2.66
CA ILE A 157 18.13 -4.84 4.03
C ILE A 157 19.16 -4.12 4.88
N GLU A 158 18.78 -2.95 5.42
CA GLU A 158 19.59 -2.22 6.39
C GLU A 158 19.40 -2.76 7.80
N LYS A 159 18.14 -2.92 8.22
CA LYS A 159 17.75 -3.52 9.51
C LYS A 159 16.34 -4.09 9.45
N ILE A 160 16.03 -4.92 10.45
CA ILE A 160 14.68 -5.46 10.69
C ILE A 160 14.40 -5.27 12.18
N GLU A 161 13.21 -4.80 12.52
CA GLU A 161 12.79 -4.56 13.89
C GLU A 161 11.40 -5.18 14.14
N ASP A 162 11.16 -5.59 15.37
CA ASP A 162 9.82 -6.03 15.78
C ASP A 162 8.89 -4.81 15.80
N TYR A 163 7.69 -4.98 15.27
CA TYR A 163 6.73 -3.91 15.11
C TYR A 163 5.32 -4.36 15.48
N LYS A 164 4.56 -3.50 16.11
CA LYS A 164 3.14 -3.72 16.39
C LYS A 164 2.31 -2.85 15.48
N THR A 165 1.33 -3.45 14.83
CA THR A 165 0.43 -2.75 13.92
C THR A 165 -0.95 -3.39 13.94
N THR A 166 -1.94 -2.68 13.43
CA THR A 166 -3.30 -3.19 13.26
C THR A 166 -3.48 -3.64 11.82
N ILE A 167 -3.94 -4.87 11.62
CA ILE A 167 -4.20 -5.46 10.29
C ILE A 167 -5.70 -5.71 10.12
N PRO A 168 -6.29 -5.38 8.95
CA PRO A 168 -7.68 -5.62 8.67
C PRO A 168 -7.94 -7.09 8.30
N TYR A 169 -8.91 -7.74 8.96
CA TYR A 169 -9.39 -9.07 8.65
C TYR A 169 -10.86 -9.04 8.22
N GLY A 170 -11.23 -9.87 7.26
CA GLY A 170 -12.63 -10.09 6.91
C GLY A 170 -13.34 -10.89 8.03
N ASP A 171 -14.47 -10.40 8.52
CA ASP A 171 -15.21 -11.00 9.65
C ASP A 171 -15.65 -12.44 9.39
N ARG A 172 -16.04 -12.75 8.14
CA ARG A 172 -16.49 -14.09 7.74
C ARG A 172 -15.39 -15.01 7.27
N SER A 173 -14.38 -14.46 6.59
CA SER A 173 -13.29 -15.25 6.01
C SER A 173 -12.17 -15.53 7.00
N ASN A 174 -12.00 -14.64 7.98
CA ASN A 174 -10.84 -14.55 8.86
C ASN A 174 -9.52 -14.47 8.07
N THR A 175 -9.56 -13.80 6.91
CA THR A 175 -8.42 -13.60 6.00
C THR A 175 -8.05 -12.12 6.01
N ILE A 176 -6.74 -11.83 5.89
CA ILE A 176 -6.28 -10.44 5.77
C ILE A 176 -6.85 -9.83 4.49
N VAL A 177 -7.53 -8.70 4.65
CA VAL A 177 -8.14 -7.92 3.58
C VAL A 177 -7.07 -7.14 2.84
N GLU A 178 -7.17 -7.07 1.51
CA GLU A 178 -6.28 -6.31 0.67
C GLU A 178 -6.97 -5.09 0.07
N PRO A 179 -6.32 -3.91 0.02
CA PRO A 179 -6.72 -2.89 -0.94
C PRO A 179 -6.57 -3.45 -2.35
N TYR A 180 -7.64 -3.39 -3.14
CA TYR A 180 -7.66 -3.96 -4.48
C TYR A 180 -8.48 -3.09 -5.43
N LEU A 181 -7.89 -2.69 -6.55
CA LEU A 181 -8.54 -1.85 -7.54
C LEU A 181 -9.43 -2.71 -8.43
N THR A 182 -10.74 -2.48 -8.36
CA THR A 182 -11.73 -3.17 -9.19
C THR A 182 -12.94 -2.27 -9.46
N TYR A 183 -13.66 -2.52 -10.55
CA TYR A 183 -14.91 -1.84 -10.82
C TYR A 183 -16.00 -2.42 -9.92
N GLN A 184 -16.69 -1.56 -9.18
CA GLN A 184 -17.79 -1.93 -8.33
C GLN A 184 -19.04 -1.10 -8.66
N TRP A 185 -20.21 -1.72 -8.50
CA TRP A 185 -21.48 -1.00 -8.54
C TRP A 185 -21.60 -0.11 -7.32
N PHE A 186 -21.92 1.15 -7.57
CA PHE A 186 -22.14 2.13 -6.51
C PHE A 186 -23.53 2.71 -6.61
N CYS A 187 -24.25 2.76 -5.49
CA CYS A 187 -25.55 3.41 -5.40
C CYS A 187 -25.39 4.75 -4.70
N ASN A 188 -25.75 5.84 -5.37
CA ASN A 188 -25.80 7.15 -4.72
C ASN A 188 -27.01 7.22 -3.77
N ALA A 189 -26.84 6.65 -2.58
CA ALA A 189 -27.88 6.57 -1.57
C ALA A 189 -28.31 7.94 -1.03
N GLU A 190 -27.45 8.96 -1.10
CA GLU A 190 -27.78 10.31 -0.64
C GLU A 190 -28.99 10.88 -1.39
N GLU A 191 -29.00 10.80 -2.72
CA GLU A 191 -30.12 11.28 -3.52
C GLU A 191 -31.42 10.51 -3.25
N LEU A 192 -31.30 9.20 -3.07
CA LEU A 192 -32.47 8.35 -2.76
C LEU A 192 -33.00 8.61 -1.34
N ALA A 193 -32.14 8.92 -0.40
CA ALA A 193 -32.51 9.16 0.99
C ALA A 193 -33.18 10.53 1.21
N LYS A 194 -32.93 11.53 0.35
CA LYS A 194 -33.48 12.89 0.52
C LYS A 194 -34.99 12.92 0.69
N GLN A 195 -35.72 12.17 -0.14
CA GLN A 195 -37.19 12.11 -0.05
C GLN A 195 -37.66 11.38 1.20
N ALA A 196 -37.03 10.25 1.55
CA ALA A 196 -37.37 9.50 2.75
C ALA A 196 -37.08 10.30 4.03
N MET A 197 -35.95 11.01 4.09
CA MET A 197 -35.66 11.90 5.21
C MET A 197 -36.64 13.06 5.32
N LYS A 198 -37.08 13.62 4.19
CA LYS A 198 -38.06 14.71 4.19
C LYS A 198 -39.37 14.29 4.83
N VAL A 199 -39.98 13.16 4.44
CA VAL A 199 -41.26 12.72 4.99
C VAL A 199 -41.18 12.40 6.50
N VAL A 200 -40.01 11.99 6.99
CA VAL A 200 -39.78 11.79 8.42
C VAL A 200 -39.66 13.14 9.14
N ASN A 201 -38.87 14.08 8.59
CA ASN A 201 -38.68 15.41 9.18
C ASN A 201 -39.97 16.23 9.18
N ASP A 202 -40.81 16.08 8.13
CA ASP A 202 -42.13 16.76 8.02
C ASP A 202 -43.18 16.10 8.90
N GLY A 203 -42.87 14.99 9.56
CA GLY A 203 -43.76 14.28 10.47
C GLY A 203 -44.88 13.45 9.77
N GLU A 204 -44.76 13.27 8.46
CA GLU A 204 -45.67 12.43 7.66
C GLU A 204 -45.47 10.93 7.98
N THR A 205 -44.24 10.53 8.33
CA THR A 205 -43.92 9.19 8.82
C THR A 205 -43.31 9.29 10.21
N LYS A 206 -43.77 8.45 11.14
CA LYS A 206 -43.26 8.37 12.53
C LYS A 206 -42.84 6.95 12.84
N PHE A 207 -41.75 6.82 13.59
CA PHE A 207 -41.24 5.57 14.13
C PHE A 207 -41.65 5.43 15.59
#